data_f464d86a223aae5f08f46983f63004cf
#
_entry.id   f464d86a223aae5f08f46983f63004cf
#
_cell.length_a   1.000
_cell.length_b   1.000
_cell.length_c   1.000
_cell.angle_alpha   90.00
_cell.angle_beta   90.00
_cell.angle_gamma   90.00
#
_symmetry.space_group_name_H-M   'P 1'
#
loop_
_entity.id
_entity.type
_entity.pdbx_description
1 polymer ?
#
loop_
_entity_poly.entity_id
_entity_poly.type
_entity_poly.pdbx_seq_one_letter_code
_entity_poly.pdbx_strand_id
1 'polypeptide(L)'
;MPEIQFKGDFHHIEISPDSHLDIGQDVIFQSFTSLNVASGAQLKLGTRVFFNDHCTVRCQHSIEIGKDTMFGDGVRIFDHNHQYSNYHIEKIDYSVAPVKIGANCWIGANTVILKGVTIGDNVIIGANSLIFQDIPSNSIAMSKEELIIKERPQGNFHAFTLTASDTLEQLAYLAENLPDLEFHIAAKTNISPYLASFNDYPNINLYTNIHQDDFIEDLLDRADIYLDINHWGEVDQIVQRAISKGKPVLAFSQTAHQPEENTLLFESDQPQQMADEIRKLLKEKSRT
;
A
#
# COMPACT_ATOMS: atom_id res chain seq x y z
N MET A 1 2.31 12.47 -20.34
CA MET A 1 1.39 12.70 -19.20
C MET A 1 1.04 11.34 -18.65
N PRO A 2 0.95 11.16 -17.36
CA PRO A 2 0.44 9.91 -16.82
C PRO A 2 -0.99 9.71 -17.31
N GLU A 3 -1.29 8.53 -17.79
CA GLU A 3 -2.58 8.18 -18.37
C GLU A 3 -3.20 7.04 -17.57
N ILE A 4 -4.53 7.06 -17.46
CA ILE A 4 -5.26 5.91 -16.92
C ILE A 4 -5.11 4.75 -17.91
N GLN A 5 -4.67 3.60 -17.41
CA GLN A 5 -4.61 2.37 -18.20
C GLN A 5 -5.93 1.61 -18.06
N PHE A 6 -6.72 1.58 -19.11
CA PHE A 6 -7.90 0.71 -19.18
C PHE A 6 -7.49 -0.63 -19.75
N LYS A 7 -7.58 -1.69 -18.92
CA LYS A 7 -7.24 -3.08 -19.31
C LYS A 7 -8.52 -3.90 -19.44
N GLY A 8 -8.56 -4.79 -20.42
CA GLY A 8 -9.75 -5.59 -20.73
C GLY A 8 -10.77 -4.82 -21.57
N ASP A 9 -12.05 -5.13 -21.40
CA ASP A 9 -13.11 -4.72 -22.30
C ASP A 9 -14.29 -4.05 -21.59
N PHE A 10 -15.19 -3.45 -22.37
CA PHE A 10 -16.49 -2.92 -21.92
C PHE A 10 -16.43 -1.79 -20.89
N HIS A 11 -15.55 -0.82 -21.09
CA HIS A 11 -15.50 0.39 -20.26
C HIS A 11 -16.54 1.41 -20.71
N HIS A 12 -17.17 2.07 -19.74
CA HIS A 12 -18.04 3.24 -19.96
C HIS A 12 -17.38 4.47 -19.34
N ILE A 13 -16.81 5.32 -20.21
CA ILE A 13 -16.00 6.46 -19.79
C ILE A 13 -16.63 7.76 -20.30
N GLU A 14 -17.02 8.61 -19.36
CA GLU A 14 -17.55 9.95 -19.63
C GLU A 14 -16.76 10.96 -18.79
N ILE A 15 -15.92 11.75 -19.42
CA ILE A 15 -15.12 12.79 -18.77
C ILE A 15 -15.40 14.11 -19.46
N SER A 16 -15.96 15.05 -18.71
CA SER A 16 -16.25 16.38 -19.22
C SER A 16 -14.95 17.14 -19.52
N PRO A 17 -14.87 17.88 -20.66
CA PRO A 17 -13.65 18.57 -21.08
C PRO A 17 -13.14 19.63 -20.10
N ASP A 18 -14.02 20.19 -19.28
CA ASP A 18 -13.75 21.21 -18.26
C ASP A 18 -13.57 20.64 -16.85
N SER A 19 -13.53 19.30 -16.71
CA SER A 19 -13.19 18.64 -15.47
C SER A 19 -11.68 18.73 -15.19
N HIS A 20 -11.30 18.59 -13.93
CA HIS A 20 -9.92 18.62 -13.49
C HIS A 20 -9.46 17.21 -13.11
N LEU A 21 -8.47 16.71 -13.87
CA LEU A 21 -7.86 15.40 -13.63
C LEU A 21 -6.42 15.56 -13.15
N ASP A 22 -6.12 14.99 -11.99
CA ASP A 22 -4.75 14.82 -11.47
C ASP A 22 -4.48 13.32 -11.33
N ILE A 23 -3.79 12.73 -12.29
CA ILE A 23 -3.62 11.29 -12.42
C ILE A 23 -2.15 10.93 -12.22
N GLY A 24 -1.86 10.12 -11.21
CA GLY A 24 -0.54 9.57 -10.94
C GLY A 24 -0.11 8.53 -11.98
N GLN A 25 1.08 7.97 -11.80
CA GLN A 25 1.60 6.90 -12.67
C GLN A 25 0.92 5.55 -12.36
N ASP A 26 0.87 4.68 -13.35
CA ASP A 26 0.40 3.28 -13.22
C ASP A 26 -1.01 3.13 -12.62
N VAL A 27 -1.91 4.05 -12.93
CA VAL A 27 -3.32 3.93 -12.57
C VAL A 27 -4.00 2.96 -13.53
N ILE A 28 -4.61 1.90 -12.99
CA ILE A 28 -5.21 0.81 -13.78
C ILE A 28 -6.68 0.64 -13.44
N PHE A 29 -7.51 0.53 -14.47
CA PHE A 29 -8.89 0.05 -14.40
C PHE A 29 -9.03 -1.23 -15.21
N GLN A 30 -9.55 -2.28 -14.59
CA GLN A 30 -9.88 -3.55 -15.24
C GLN A 30 -11.25 -3.47 -15.94
N SER A 31 -11.71 -4.59 -16.53
CA SER A 31 -12.90 -4.67 -17.38
C SER A 31 -14.19 -4.15 -16.72
N PHE A 32 -15.15 -3.75 -17.53
CA PHE A 32 -16.49 -3.33 -17.11
C PHE A 32 -16.51 -2.12 -16.18
N THR A 33 -15.48 -1.31 -16.22
CA THR A 33 -15.41 -0.07 -15.42
C THR A 33 -16.38 0.97 -15.93
N SER A 34 -17.02 1.70 -14.99
CA SER A 34 -17.79 2.90 -15.28
C SER A 34 -17.16 4.10 -14.57
N LEU A 35 -16.56 5.00 -15.35
CA LEU A 35 -15.96 6.24 -14.88
C LEU A 35 -16.71 7.44 -15.47
N ASN A 36 -17.31 8.26 -14.61
CA ASN A 36 -17.93 9.51 -15.02
C ASN A 36 -17.37 10.66 -14.17
N VAL A 37 -16.88 11.70 -14.85
CA VAL A 37 -16.40 12.94 -14.21
C VAL A 37 -17.15 14.10 -14.83
N ALA A 38 -17.99 14.74 -14.03
CA ALA A 38 -18.88 15.81 -14.48
C ALA A 38 -18.13 17.11 -14.76
N SER A 39 -18.83 18.06 -15.38
CA SER A 39 -18.36 19.42 -15.64
C SER A 39 -17.92 20.10 -14.34
N GLY A 40 -16.69 20.66 -14.32
CA GLY A 40 -16.10 21.34 -13.18
C GLY A 40 -15.69 20.42 -12.02
N ALA A 41 -15.94 19.10 -12.09
CA ALA A 41 -15.57 18.16 -11.05
C ALA A 41 -14.06 17.89 -11.03
N GLN A 42 -13.55 17.46 -9.86
CA GLN A 42 -12.14 17.16 -9.64
C GLN A 42 -11.95 15.67 -9.32
N LEU A 43 -11.17 14.98 -10.13
CA LEU A 43 -10.75 13.61 -9.87
C LEU A 43 -9.24 13.55 -9.70
N LYS A 44 -8.79 13.12 -8.51
CA LYS A 44 -7.38 12.89 -8.23
C LYS A 44 -7.13 11.43 -7.89
N LEU A 45 -6.26 10.78 -8.65
CA LEU A 45 -5.83 9.40 -8.45
C LEU A 45 -4.32 9.36 -8.25
N GLY A 46 -3.88 8.88 -7.11
CA GLY A 46 -2.45 8.73 -6.80
C GLY A 46 -1.79 7.64 -7.66
N THR A 47 -0.48 7.57 -7.60
CA THR A 47 0.33 6.57 -8.29
C THR A 47 -0.05 5.15 -7.84
N ARG A 48 -0.11 4.19 -8.79
CA ARG A 48 -0.42 2.77 -8.56
C ARG A 48 -1.81 2.51 -7.95
N VAL A 49 -2.76 3.37 -8.22
CA VAL A 49 -4.17 3.09 -7.87
C VAL A 49 -4.71 2.03 -8.83
N PHE A 50 -5.34 1.00 -8.27
CA PHE A 50 -5.83 -0.15 -9.02
C PHE A 50 -7.31 -0.39 -8.75
N PHE A 51 -8.11 -0.44 -9.83
CA PHE A 51 -9.51 -0.84 -9.78
C PHE A 51 -9.68 -2.18 -10.50
N ASN A 52 -10.24 -3.16 -9.79
CA ASN A 52 -10.60 -4.45 -10.38
C ASN A 52 -11.90 -4.34 -11.22
N ASP A 53 -12.43 -5.46 -11.69
CA ASP A 53 -13.56 -5.50 -12.61
C ASP A 53 -14.83 -4.87 -12.02
N HIS A 54 -15.70 -4.35 -12.89
CA HIS A 54 -17.02 -3.82 -12.54
C HIS A 54 -17.02 -2.63 -11.57
N CYS A 55 -15.91 -1.94 -11.38
CA CYS A 55 -15.85 -0.76 -10.52
C CYS A 55 -16.58 0.44 -11.13
N THR A 56 -17.18 1.25 -10.28
CA THR A 56 -17.88 2.48 -10.67
C THR A 56 -17.37 3.68 -9.89
N VAL A 57 -16.94 4.72 -10.60
CA VAL A 57 -16.57 6.02 -10.03
C VAL A 57 -17.44 7.10 -10.64
N ARG A 58 -18.25 7.76 -9.83
CA ARG A 58 -19.15 8.86 -10.22
C ARG A 58 -18.75 10.12 -9.48
N CYS A 59 -18.01 10.99 -10.16
CA CYS A 59 -17.48 12.23 -9.63
C CYS A 59 -18.28 13.43 -10.16
N GLN A 60 -19.15 13.98 -9.31
CA GLN A 60 -19.94 15.18 -9.60
C GLN A 60 -19.31 16.44 -9.00
N HIS A 61 -18.43 16.29 -8.02
CA HIS A 61 -17.77 17.39 -7.33
C HIS A 61 -16.28 17.13 -7.10
N SER A 62 -15.91 16.17 -6.20
CA SER A 62 -14.52 15.87 -5.92
C SER A 62 -14.31 14.47 -5.34
N ILE A 63 -13.44 13.69 -5.98
CA ILE A 63 -12.95 12.40 -5.47
C ILE A 63 -11.42 12.43 -5.48
N GLU A 64 -10.82 12.18 -4.32
CA GLU A 64 -9.38 12.04 -4.15
C GLU A 64 -9.03 10.66 -3.62
N ILE A 65 -8.07 9.97 -4.26
CA ILE A 65 -7.61 8.64 -3.88
C ILE A 65 -6.07 8.66 -3.81
N GLY A 66 -5.55 8.29 -2.65
CA GLY A 66 -4.12 8.22 -2.39
C GLY A 66 -3.41 7.08 -3.13
N LYS A 67 -2.10 7.15 -3.21
CA LYS A 67 -1.25 6.17 -3.89
C LYS A 67 -1.40 4.77 -3.28
N ASP A 68 -1.08 3.72 -4.08
CA ASP A 68 -1.05 2.32 -3.63
C ASP A 68 -2.40 1.78 -3.10
N THR A 69 -3.49 2.42 -3.44
CA THR A 69 -4.83 2.00 -3.02
C THR A 69 -5.46 1.11 -4.08
N MET A 70 -6.01 -0.03 -3.63
CA MET A 70 -6.64 -1.01 -4.50
C MET A 70 -8.11 -1.25 -4.16
N PHE A 71 -8.89 -1.46 -5.22
CA PHE A 71 -10.32 -1.71 -5.15
C PHE A 71 -10.64 -3.09 -5.72
N GLY A 72 -11.34 -3.90 -4.93
CA GLY A 72 -11.89 -5.19 -5.37
C GLY A 72 -13.03 -5.02 -6.37
N ASP A 73 -13.50 -6.15 -6.92
CA ASP A 73 -14.57 -6.16 -7.92
C ASP A 73 -15.82 -5.45 -7.44
N GLY A 74 -16.45 -4.71 -8.33
CA GLY A 74 -17.74 -4.11 -8.10
C GLY A 74 -17.78 -2.98 -7.07
N VAL A 75 -16.63 -2.42 -6.68
CA VAL A 75 -16.60 -1.26 -5.78
C VAL A 75 -17.22 -0.04 -6.45
N ARG A 76 -18.03 0.72 -5.70
CA ARG A 76 -18.72 1.91 -6.17
C ARG A 76 -18.41 3.11 -5.29
N ILE A 77 -18.05 4.23 -5.93
CA ILE A 77 -17.69 5.48 -5.24
C ILE A 77 -18.58 6.59 -5.80
N PHE A 78 -19.31 7.25 -4.89
CA PHE A 78 -20.23 8.35 -5.21
C PHE A 78 -19.95 9.54 -4.30
N ASP A 79 -19.68 10.70 -4.86
CA ASP A 79 -19.53 11.96 -4.12
C ASP A 79 -20.83 12.79 -4.09
N HIS A 80 -21.94 12.16 -4.44
CA HIS A 80 -23.25 12.82 -4.58
C HIS A 80 -24.41 11.88 -4.24
N ASN A 81 -25.54 12.50 -3.93
CA ASN A 81 -26.88 11.89 -3.88
C ASN A 81 -27.86 12.78 -4.64
N HIS A 82 -28.94 12.22 -5.16
CA HIS A 82 -30.04 13.02 -5.64
C HIS A 82 -30.62 13.89 -4.52
N GLN A 83 -31.03 15.12 -4.85
CA GLN A 83 -31.81 15.94 -3.93
C GLN A 83 -33.25 15.42 -3.87
N TYR A 84 -33.85 15.49 -2.71
CA TYR A 84 -35.22 15.08 -2.52
C TYR A 84 -35.93 15.92 -1.45
N SER A 85 -37.25 16.01 -1.57
CA SER A 85 -38.16 16.52 -0.54
C SER A 85 -39.11 15.40 -0.13
N ASN A 86 -40.05 15.68 0.76
CA ASN A 86 -41.04 14.68 1.16
C ASN A 86 -41.94 14.23 -0.01
N TYR A 87 -41.99 14.98 -1.13
CA TYR A 87 -42.93 14.76 -2.23
C TYR A 87 -42.27 14.63 -3.60
N HIS A 88 -40.97 14.91 -3.70
CA HIS A 88 -40.28 14.95 -4.99
C HIS A 88 -38.82 14.51 -4.88
N ILE A 89 -38.33 13.76 -5.88
CA ILE A 89 -36.93 13.39 -6.06
C ILE A 89 -36.44 14.10 -7.32
N GLU A 90 -35.45 14.97 -7.14
CA GLU A 90 -34.79 15.65 -8.26
C GLU A 90 -33.90 14.64 -9.03
N LYS A 91 -34.08 14.62 -10.35
CA LYS A 91 -33.35 13.67 -11.21
C LYS A 91 -32.04 14.23 -11.72
N ILE A 92 -31.88 15.55 -11.73
CA ILE A 92 -30.73 16.24 -12.35
C ILE A 92 -29.90 16.97 -11.30
N ASP A 93 -30.50 17.43 -10.21
CA ASP A 93 -29.80 18.13 -9.15
C ASP A 93 -29.30 17.17 -8.07
N TYR A 94 -28.05 17.40 -7.68
CA TYR A 94 -27.34 16.56 -6.72
C TYR A 94 -26.96 17.35 -5.48
N SER A 95 -27.01 16.67 -4.34
CA SER A 95 -26.34 17.08 -3.11
C SER A 95 -24.96 16.47 -3.13
N VAL A 96 -23.91 17.28 -3.22
CA VAL A 96 -22.52 16.82 -3.37
C VAL A 96 -21.75 17.03 -2.08
N ALA A 97 -20.77 16.14 -1.82
CA ALA A 97 -19.74 16.32 -0.80
C ALA A 97 -18.51 15.48 -1.19
N PRO A 98 -17.29 16.00 -0.99
CA PRO A 98 -16.07 15.34 -1.45
C PRO A 98 -15.88 13.97 -0.80
N VAL A 99 -15.34 13.03 -1.56
CA VAL A 99 -14.84 11.74 -1.05
C VAL A 99 -13.33 11.76 -1.07
N LYS A 100 -12.72 11.38 0.07
CA LYS A 100 -11.26 11.24 0.17
C LYS A 100 -10.92 9.85 0.65
N ILE A 101 -9.98 9.20 -0.04
CA ILE A 101 -9.47 7.89 0.32
C ILE A 101 -7.95 8.01 0.38
N GLY A 102 -7.37 7.65 1.51
CA GLY A 102 -5.93 7.74 1.77
C GLY A 102 -5.10 6.77 0.93
N ALA A 103 -3.82 6.77 1.20
CA ALA A 103 -2.84 5.89 0.56
C ALA A 103 -2.84 4.49 1.20
N ASN A 104 -2.36 3.49 0.43
CA ASN A 104 -2.20 2.11 0.90
C ASN A 104 -3.47 1.50 1.50
N CYS A 105 -4.61 1.71 0.85
CA CYS A 105 -5.88 1.14 1.27
C CYS A 105 -6.26 -0.07 0.43
N TRP A 106 -6.94 -1.02 1.05
CA TRP A 106 -7.61 -2.11 0.34
C TRP A 106 -9.11 -2.04 0.58
N ILE A 107 -9.85 -1.78 -0.48
CA ILE A 107 -11.32 -1.70 -0.45
C ILE A 107 -11.86 -3.02 -1.01
N GLY A 108 -12.47 -3.82 -0.15
CA GLY A 108 -13.02 -5.13 -0.49
C GLY A 108 -14.16 -5.06 -1.52
N ALA A 109 -14.36 -6.17 -2.23
CA ALA A 109 -15.33 -6.29 -3.32
C ALA A 109 -16.75 -5.85 -2.93
N ASN A 110 -17.50 -5.27 -3.89
CA ASN A 110 -18.87 -4.78 -3.73
C ASN A 110 -19.08 -3.72 -2.65
N THR A 111 -18.00 -3.10 -2.16
CA THR A 111 -18.11 -1.97 -1.21
C THR A 111 -18.67 -0.75 -1.91
N VAL A 112 -19.56 -0.04 -1.22
CA VAL A 112 -20.11 1.24 -1.67
C VAL A 112 -19.60 2.35 -0.74
N ILE A 113 -18.97 3.37 -1.31
CA ILE A 113 -18.49 4.54 -0.57
C ILE A 113 -19.37 5.73 -0.95
N LEU A 114 -20.00 6.35 0.05
CA LEU A 114 -20.94 7.45 -0.13
C LEU A 114 -20.24 8.80 0.01
N LYS A 115 -20.93 9.83 -0.46
CA LYS A 115 -20.47 11.22 -0.42
C LYS A 115 -20.09 11.69 0.97
N GLY A 116 -19.09 12.57 1.05
CA GLY A 116 -18.63 13.21 2.28
C GLY A 116 -17.73 12.35 3.15
N VAL A 117 -17.43 11.10 2.74
CA VAL A 117 -16.60 10.18 3.52
C VAL A 117 -15.12 10.48 3.33
N THR A 118 -14.39 10.48 4.42
CA THR A 118 -12.92 10.46 4.45
C THR A 118 -12.43 9.13 5.00
N ILE A 119 -11.68 8.37 4.21
CA ILE A 119 -10.96 7.16 4.62
C ILE A 119 -9.49 7.55 4.74
N GLY A 120 -8.90 7.32 5.91
CA GLY A 120 -7.49 7.63 6.16
C GLY A 120 -6.54 6.67 5.44
N ASP A 121 -5.25 6.82 5.69
CA ASP A 121 -4.22 5.96 5.11
C ASP A 121 -4.22 4.57 5.75
N ASN A 122 -3.72 3.57 5.00
CA ASN A 122 -3.50 2.22 5.51
C ASN A 122 -4.77 1.58 6.11
N VAL A 123 -5.88 1.66 5.38
CA VAL A 123 -7.18 1.13 5.79
C VAL A 123 -7.54 -0.11 4.97
N ILE A 124 -8.11 -1.11 5.63
CA ILE A 124 -8.72 -2.27 4.97
C ILE A 124 -10.23 -2.19 5.18
N ILE A 125 -10.99 -2.23 4.09
CA ILE A 125 -12.45 -2.32 4.12
C ILE A 125 -12.86 -3.74 3.71
N GLY A 126 -13.62 -4.41 4.56
CA GLY A 126 -14.19 -5.73 4.24
C GLY A 126 -15.17 -5.67 3.06
N ALA A 127 -15.26 -6.76 2.30
CA ALA A 127 -16.20 -6.86 1.17
C ALA A 127 -17.66 -6.65 1.59
N ASN A 128 -18.50 -6.21 0.65
CA ASN A 128 -19.93 -5.92 0.85
C ASN A 128 -20.21 -4.85 1.92
N SER A 129 -19.29 -3.92 2.13
CA SER A 129 -19.46 -2.85 3.12
C SER A 129 -20.14 -1.63 2.50
N LEU A 130 -21.00 -0.97 3.30
CA LEU A 130 -21.53 0.36 3.02
C LEU A 130 -20.82 1.38 3.91
N ILE A 131 -20.03 2.27 3.30
CA ILE A 131 -19.25 3.28 4.00
C ILE A 131 -19.94 4.63 3.89
N PHE A 132 -20.44 5.13 5.00
CA PHE A 132 -21.21 6.38 5.11
C PHE A 132 -20.70 7.30 6.24
N GLN A 133 -19.58 6.94 6.85
CA GLN A 133 -18.89 7.73 7.88
C GLN A 133 -17.37 7.60 7.70
N ASP A 134 -16.64 8.53 8.28
CA ASP A 134 -15.19 8.57 8.19
C ASP A 134 -14.53 7.35 8.86
N ILE A 135 -13.45 6.87 8.26
CA ILE A 135 -12.64 5.75 8.77
C ILE A 135 -11.25 6.30 9.07
N PRO A 136 -10.78 6.22 10.33
CA PRO A 136 -9.44 6.70 10.68
C PRO A 136 -8.35 5.86 10.03
N SER A 137 -7.16 6.45 9.86
CA SER A 137 -5.97 5.73 9.38
C SER A 137 -5.67 4.51 10.25
N ASN A 138 -4.99 3.52 9.66
CA ASN A 138 -4.56 2.29 10.34
C ASN A 138 -5.72 1.45 10.90
N SER A 139 -6.83 1.37 10.17
CA SER A 139 -8.04 0.68 10.61
C SER A 139 -8.45 -0.45 9.69
N ILE A 140 -9.12 -1.45 10.27
CA ILE A 140 -9.88 -2.46 9.53
C ILE A 140 -11.35 -2.17 9.81
N ALA A 141 -12.13 -1.90 8.77
CA ALA A 141 -13.56 -1.64 8.87
C ALA A 141 -14.35 -2.67 8.07
N MET A 142 -15.44 -3.12 8.62
CA MET A 142 -16.36 -4.05 7.96
C MET A 142 -17.80 -3.79 8.40
N SER A 143 -18.73 -3.88 7.46
CA SER A 143 -20.15 -3.86 7.77
C SER A 143 -20.62 -5.29 8.05
N LYS A 144 -21.34 -5.43 9.16
CA LYS A 144 -22.08 -6.65 9.45
C LYS A 144 -23.54 -6.26 9.69
N GLU A 145 -23.99 -6.18 10.91
CA GLU A 145 -25.24 -5.48 11.23
C GLU A 145 -24.96 -4.02 11.58
N GLU A 146 -23.71 -3.75 12.02
CA GLU A 146 -23.16 -2.44 12.31
C GLU A 146 -21.73 -2.34 11.77
N LEU A 147 -21.22 -1.10 11.57
CA LEU A 147 -19.85 -0.86 11.14
C LEU A 147 -18.90 -1.13 12.32
N ILE A 148 -18.06 -2.15 12.18
CA ILE A 148 -17.02 -2.48 13.16
C ILE A 148 -15.69 -1.89 12.71
N ILE A 149 -15.11 -1.00 13.52
CA ILE A 149 -13.80 -0.41 13.29
C ILE A 149 -12.83 -1.00 14.31
N LYS A 150 -11.71 -1.53 13.83
CA LYS A 150 -10.60 -2.02 14.65
C LYS A 150 -9.34 -1.29 14.28
N GLU A 151 -8.53 -0.96 15.28
CA GLU A 151 -7.19 -0.45 15.04
C GLU A 151 -6.35 -1.50 14.31
N ARG A 152 -5.56 -1.06 13.33
CA ARG A 152 -4.55 -1.88 12.67
C ARG A 152 -3.19 -1.49 13.26
N PRO A 153 -2.56 -2.38 14.05
CA PRO A 153 -1.26 -2.10 14.64
C PRO A 153 -0.21 -1.76 13.56
N GLN A 154 0.66 -0.81 13.88
CA GLN A 154 1.80 -0.42 13.04
C GLN A 154 3.06 -0.57 13.87
N GLY A 155 4.08 -1.17 13.30
CA GLY A 155 5.43 -1.14 13.87
C GLY A 155 5.99 0.30 13.81
N ASN A 156 6.81 0.62 14.82
CA ASN A 156 7.45 1.92 14.89
C ASN A 156 8.78 1.96 14.11
N PHE A 157 9.32 0.79 13.77
CA PHE A 157 10.62 0.64 13.12
C PHE A 157 10.50 -0.34 11.95
N HIS A 158 11.28 -0.08 10.90
CA HIS A 158 11.17 -0.79 9.64
C HIS A 158 12.53 -1.29 9.16
N ALA A 159 12.63 -2.58 8.85
CA ALA A 159 13.76 -3.18 8.15
C ALA A 159 13.35 -3.52 6.72
N PHE A 160 14.24 -3.34 5.76
CA PHE A 160 13.98 -3.66 4.36
C PHE A 160 14.99 -4.66 3.82
N THR A 161 14.52 -5.60 3.00
CA THR A 161 15.32 -6.52 2.19
C THR A 161 14.71 -6.63 0.81
N LEU A 162 15.51 -6.39 -0.24
CA LEU A 162 15.16 -6.70 -1.62
C LEU A 162 15.81 -8.03 -2.01
N THR A 163 15.06 -8.98 -2.56
CA THR A 163 15.56 -10.31 -2.87
C THR A 163 15.09 -10.86 -4.21
N ALA A 164 15.89 -11.73 -4.80
CA ALA A 164 15.49 -12.66 -5.85
C ALA A 164 15.62 -14.13 -5.37
N SER A 165 15.90 -14.33 -4.07
CA SER A 165 16.08 -15.63 -3.42
C SER A 165 14.91 -15.94 -2.49
N ASP A 166 14.54 -17.21 -2.41
CA ASP A 166 13.59 -17.73 -1.42
C ASP A 166 14.24 -17.97 -0.05
N THR A 167 15.57 -17.94 0.02
CA THR A 167 16.32 -18.19 1.26
C THR A 167 16.87 -16.88 1.81
N LEU A 168 16.39 -16.51 2.99
CA LEU A 168 16.83 -15.35 3.74
C LEU A 168 17.44 -15.80 5.07
N GLU A 169 18.73 -15.47 5.26
CA GLU A 169 19.52 -15.93 6.39
C GLU A 169 18.94 -15.44 7.72
N GLN A 170 18.65 -16.38 8.63
CA GLN A 170 18.17 -16.11 9.99
C GLN A 170 16.89 -15.25 10.09
N LEU A 171 16.09 -15.12 9.02
CA LEU A 171 14.89 -14.27 9.03
C LEU A 171 13.90 -14.68 10.14
N ALA A 172 13.64 -15.99 10.33
CA ALA A 172 12.78 -16.48 11.38
C ALA A 172 13.27 -16.06 12.77
N TYR A 173 14.54 -16.27 13.05
CA TYR A 173 15.15 -15.88 14.33
C TYR A 173 15.01 -14.37 14.58
N LEU A 174 15.31 -13.55 13.57
CA LEU A 174 15.21 -12.09 13.69
C LEU A 174 13.74 -11.65 13.92
N ALA A 175 12.78 -12.22 13.20
CA ALA A 175 11.38 -11.90 13.37
C ALA A 175 10.84 -12.27 14.77
N GLU A 176 11.19 -13.43 15.29
CA GLU A 176 10.79 -13.88 16.62
C GLU A 176 11.43 -13.05 17.75
N ASN A 177 12.67 -12.60 17.57
CA ASN A 177 13.40 -11.87 18.60
C ASN A 177 13.27 -10.34 18.50
N LEU A 178 12.69 -9.81 17.44
CA LEU A 178 12.49 -8.38 17.20
C LEU A 178 11.01 -8.07 16.88
N PRO A 179 10.08 -8.33 17.81
CA PRO A 179 8.64 -8.19 17.54
C PRO A 179 8.19 -6.74 17.25
N ASP A 180 8.97 -5.75 17.68
CA ASP A 180 8.69 -4.32 17.44
C ASP A 180 9.28 -3.80 16.12
N LEU A 181 9.96 -4.66 15.35
CA LEU A 181 10.52 -4.34 14.04
C LEU A 181 9.66 -4.94 12.94
N GLU A 182 9.19 -4.10 12.02
CA GLU A 182 8.50 -4.51 10.80
C GLU A 182 9.50 -4.88 9.71
N PHE A 183 9.48 -6.12 9.28
CA PHE A 183 10.32 -6.60 8.18
C PHE A 183 9.56 -6.45 6.86
N HIS A 184 10.11 -5.68 5.95
CA HIS A 184 9.61 -5.53 4.58
C HIS A 184 10.50 -6.32 3.63
N ILE A 185 9.98 -7.42 3.12
CA ILE A 185 10.69 -8.30 2.19
C ILE A 185 10.08 -8.16 0.81
N ALA A 186 10.80 -7.52 -0.10
CA ALA A 186 10.36 -7.38 -1.49
C ALA A 186 11.08 -8.39 -2.40
N ALA A 187 10.31 -9.21 -3.09
CA ALA A 187 10.82 -10.19 -4.06
C ALA A 187 10.47 -9.75 -5.48
N LYS A 188 11.48 -9.72 -6.37
CA LYS A 188 11.27 -9.46 -7.81
C LYS A 188 10.66 -10.63 -8.56
N THR A 189 10.56 -11.77 -7.92
CA THR A 189 10.03 -13.02 -8.48
C THR A 189 8.81 -13.50 -7.71
N ASN A 190 8.15 -14.52 -8.26
CA ASN A 190 7.23 -15.33 -7.47
C ASN A 190 8.00 -16.00 -6.34
N ILE A 191 7.41 -16.03 -5.17
CA ILE A 191 8.01 -16.66 -3.99
C ILE A 191 7.60 -18.13 -3.89
N SER A 192 8.50 -18.96 -3.34
CA SER A 192 8.20 -20.36 -3.03
C SER A 192 7.22 -20.50 -1.85
N PRO A 193 6.60 -21.66 -1.66
CA PRO A 193 5.81 -21.96 -0.45
C PRO A 193 6.61 -21.77 0.84
N TYR A 194 7.93 -21.98 0.81
CA TYR A 194 8.79 -21.75 1.95
C TYR A 194 8.84 -20.27 2.34
N LEU A 195 9.17 -19.37 1.40
CA LEU A 195 9.19 -17.95 1.71
C LEU A 195 7.77 -17.42 2.03
N ALA A 196 6.73 -17.97 1.37
CA ALA A 196 5.34 -17.62 1.66
C ALA A 196 4.90 -17.97 3.10
N SER A 197 5.50 -19.01 3.72
CA SER A 197 5.19 -19.38 5.11
C SER A 197 5.54 -18.30 6.13
N PHE A 198 6.41 -17.36 5.77
CA PHE A 198 6.72 -16.22 6.63
C PHE A 198 5.57 -15.20 6.77
N ASN A 199 4.52 -15.31 5.98
CA ASN A 199 3.27 -14.55 6.22
C ASN A 199 2.58 -14.88 7.56
N ASP A 200 2.95 -16.00 8.18
CA ASP A 200 2.45 -16.37 9.51
C ASP A 200 3.06 -15.53 10.65
N TYR A 201 4.18 -14.83 10.37
CA TYR A 201 4.80 -13.92 11.32
C TYR A 201 4.12 -12.55 11.27
N PRO A 202 3.62 -12.03 12.40
CA PRO A 202 2.81 -10.80 12.43
C PRO A 202 3.60 -9.54 12.04
N ASN A 203 4.93 -9.58 12.12
CA ASN A 203 5.83 -8.47 11.83
C ASN A 203 6.60 -8.65 10.50
N ILE A 204 6.23 -9.62 9.66
CA ILE A 204 6.81 -9.79 8.31
C ILE A 204 5.78 -9.39 7.26
N ASN A 205 6.21 -8.51 6.36
CA ASN A 205 5.43 -8.04 5.21
C ASN A 205 6.12 -8.51 3.93
N LEU A 206 5.52 -9.48 3.23
CA LEU A 206 6.05 -10.01 1.96
C LEU A 206 5.40 -9.31 0.78
N TYR A 207 6.22 -8.81 -0.15
CA TYR A 207 5.81 -8.20 -1.41
C TYR A 207 6.37 -9.03 -2.56
N THR A 208 5.50 -9.51 -3.45
CA THR A 208 5.88 -10.44 -4.52
C THR A 208 5.76 -9.81 -5.89
N ASN A 209 6.59 -10.24 -6.85
CA ASN A 209 6.57 -9.74 -8.23
C ASN A 209 6.73 -8.22 -8.33
N ILE A 210 7.56 -7.64 -7.48
CA ILE A 210 7.77 -6.20 -7.45
C ILE A 210 8.77 -5.80 -8.52
N HIS A 211 8.30 -5.09 -9.54
CA HIS A 211 9.10 -4.58 -10.64
C HIS A 211 9.13 -3.05 -10.72
N GLN A 212 8.30 -2.37 -9.93
CA GLN A 212 8.20 -0.91 -9.89
C GLN A 212 9.33 -0.34 -9.01
N ASP A 213 10.26 0.39 -9.63
CA ASP A 213 11.39 0.98 -8.92
C ASP A 213 10.96 2.01 -7.87
N ASP A 214 9.91 2.78 -8.12
CA ASP A 214 9.37 3.76 -7.18
C ASP A 214 8.77 3.10 -5.93
N PHE A 215 8.17 1.91 -6.04
CA PHE A 215 7.71 1.15 -4.87
C PHE A 215 8.88 0.63 -4.03
N ILE A 216 9.97 0.17 -4.68
CA ILE A 216 11.19 -0.24 -4.00
C ILE A 216 11.83 0.96 -3.29
N GLU A 217 11.86 2.13 -3.94
CA GLU A 217 12.34 3.36 -3.31
C GLU A 217 11.49 3.78 -2.10
N ASP A 218 10.16 3.70 -2.21
CA ASP A 218 9.26 3.99 -1.09
C ASP A 218 9.53 3.08 0.12
N LEU A 219 9.79 1.78 -0.10
CA LEU A 219 10.15 0.84 0.98
C LEU A 219 11.52 1.18 1.58
N LEU A 220 12.49 1.48 0.73
CA LEU A 220 13.83 1.85 1.17
C LEU A 220 13.84 3.19 1.94
N ASP A 221 13.05 4.17 1.50
CA ASP A 221 12.92 5.45 2.20
C ASP A 221 12.27 5.29 3.58
N ARG A 222 11.26 4.43 3.69
CA ARG A 222 10.59 4.10 4.94
C ARG A 222 11.51 3.35 5.91
N ALA A 223 12.38 2.49 5.39
CA ALA A 223 13.23 1.64 6.20
C ALA A 223 14.16 2.45 7.12
N ASP A 224 14.33 1.98 8.33
CA ASP A 224 15.31 2.46 9.31
C ASP A 224 16.66 1.80 9.10
N ILE A 225 16.63 0.54 8.67
CA ILE A 225 17.80 -0.29 8.40
C ILE A 225 17.57 -1.11 7.13
N TYR A 226 18.65 -1.44 6.43
CA TYR A 226 18.64 -2.41 5.34
C TYR A 226 19.30 -3.72 5.82
N LEU A 227 18.62 -4.85 5.58
CA LEU A 227 19.13 -6.18 5.92
C LEU A 227 19.55 -6.90 4.63
N ASP A 228 20.85 -7.08 4.48
CA ASP A 228 21.44 -7.83 3.37
C ASP A 228 21.62 -9.31 3.78
N ILE A 229 20.50 -10.02 3.76
CA ILE A 229 20.38 -11.40 4.28
C ILE A 229 19.98 -12.43 3.22
N ASN A 230 19.93 -12.05 1.94
CA ASN A 230 19.58 -12.96 0.86
C ASN A 230 20.80 -13.75 0.34
N HIS A 231 20.59 -15.03 0.01
CA HIS A 231 21.66 -15.94 -0.46
C HIS A 231 21.93 -15.85 -1.96
N TRP A 232 21.16 -15.08 -2.72
CA TRP A 232 21.37 -14.87 -4.15
C TRP A 232 22.19 -13.60 -4.39
N GLY A 233 22.53 -13.32 -5.63
CA GLY A 233 23.24 -12.09 -5.96
C GLY A 233 22.46 -10.82 -5.59
N GLU A 234 23.18 -9.72 -5.42
CA GLU A 234 22.58 -8.41 -5.16
C GLU A 234 21.60 -8.03 -6.27
N VAL A 235 20.44 -7.50 -5.87
CA VAL A 235 19.37 -7.05 -6.77
C VAL A 235 19.44 -5.52 -6.90
N ASP A 236 19.51 -5.01 -8.13
CA ASP A 236 19.40 -3.57 -8.46
C ASP A 236 20.34 -2.65 -7.68
N GLN A 237 21.51 -3.13 -7.30
CA GLN A 237 22.49 -2.38 -6.49
C GLN A 237 21.87 -1.81 -5.20
N ILE A 238 20.96 -2.56 -4.59
CA ILE A 238 20.13 -2.07 -3.49
C ILE A 238 20.96 -1.75 -2.24
N VAL A 239 22.06 -2.44 -2.01
CA VAL A 239 22.98 -2.18 -0.89
C VAL A 239 23.60 -0.79 -1.06
N GLN A 240 24.08 -0.46 -2.25
CA GLN A 240 24.64 0.86 -2.56
C GLN A 240 23.59 1.97 -2.44
N ARG A 241 22.35 1.69 -2.88
CA ARG A 241 21.22 2.61 -2.73
C ARG A 241 20.91 2.86 -1.25
N ALA A 242 20.91 1.83 -0.41
CA ALA A 242 20.71 1.94 1.04
C ALA A 242 21.81 2.81 1.68
N ILE A 243 23.07 2.55 1.37
CA ILE A 243 24.22 3.31 1.86
C ILE A 243 24.12 4.78 1.44
N SER A 244 23.80 5.05 0.16
CA SER A 244 23.67 6.41 -0.36
C SER A 244 22.58 7.22 0.31
N LYS A 245 21.54 6.55 0.83
CA LYS A 245 20.45 7.15 1.62
C LYS A 245 20.79 7.24 3.13
N GLY A 246 22.00 6.88 3.52
CA GLY A 246 22.44 6.92 4.92
C GLY A 246 21.78 5.85 5.80
N LYS A 247 21.25 4.78 5.20
CA LYS A 247 20.66 3.67 5.99
C LYS A 247 21.77 2.77 6.52
N PRO A 248 21.74 2.39 7.81
CA PRO A 248 22.58 1.32 8.32
C PRO A 248 22.33 0.01 7.53
N VAL A 249 23.39 -0.62 7.06
CA VAL A 249 23.33 -1.91 6.37
C VAL A 249 23.89 -2.99 7.30
N LEU A 250 23.09 -4.01 7.57
CA LEU A 250 23.49 -5.16 8.38
C LEU A 250 23.42 -6.43 7.50
N ALA A 251 24.48 -7.24 7.57
CA ALA A 251 24.58 -8.46 6.78
C ALA A 251 25.18 -9.60 7.60
N PHE A 252 24.84 -10.83 7.24
CA PHE A 252 25.66 -11.97 7.67
C PHE A 252 26.86 -12.14 6.73
N SER A 253 28.00 -12.60 7.26
CA SER A 253 29.23 -12.78 6.47
C SER A 253 29.02 -13.63 5.21
N GLN A 254 28.04 -14.54 5.23
CA GLN A 254 27.71 -15.44 4.12
C GLN A 254 26.83 -14.80 3.05
N THR A 255 26.10 -13.73 3.37
CA THR A 255 25.12 -13.09 2.48
C THR A 255 25.53 -11.69 2.06
N ALA A 256 26.57 -11.12 2.66
CA ALA A 256 27.00 -9.75 2.43
C ALA A 256 27.36 -9.49 0.96
N HIS A 257 26.69 -8.53 0.31
CA HIS A 257 26.95 -8.09 -1.04
C HIS A 257 27.78 -6.81 -1.03
N GLN A 258 29.02 -6.88 -1.58
CA GLN A 258 29.94 -5.76 -1.70
C GLN A 258 30.04 -4.91 -0.40
N PRO A 259 30.39 -5.56 0.75
CA PRO A 259 30.41 -4.86 2.02
C PRO A 259 31.41 -3.70 1.99
N GLU A 260 30.92 -2.52 2.35
CA GLU A 260 31.73 -1.31 2.52
C GLU A 260 32.11 -1.11 3.99
N GLU A 261 32.97 -0.12 4.26
CA GLU A 261 33.45 0.19 5.61
C GLU A 261 32.30 0.42 6.63
N ASN A 262 31.12 0.85 6.14
CA ASN A 262 29.92 1.10 6.95
C ASN A 262 28.95 -0.09 7.03
N THR A 263 29.27 -1.24 6.43
CA THR A 263 28.44 -2.46 6.53
C THR A 263 28.75 -3.19 7.84
N LEU A 264 27.73 -3.43 8.65
CA LEU A 264 27.88 -4.18 9.89
C LEU A 264 27.74 -5.67 9.59
N LEU A 265 28.83 -6.43 9.79
CA LEU A 265 28.92 -7.86 9.50
C LEU A 265 28.74 -8.70 10.76
N PHE A 266 27.98 -9.79 10.64
CA PHE A 266 27.69 -10.74 11.70
C PHE A 266 27.88 -12.17 11.22
N GLU A 267 28.13 -13.09 12.15
CA GLU A 267 28.24 -14.51 11.85
C GLU A 267 26.85 -15.18 11.97
N SER A 268 26.52 -16.05 11.00
CA SER A 268 25.20 -16.70 10.92
C SER A 268 24.91 -17.66 12.08
N ASP A 269 25.90 -18.16 12.74
CA ASP A 269 25.76 -19.00 13.93
C ASP A 269 25.56 -18.19 15.23
N GLN A 270 25.63 -16.85 15.14
CA GLN A 270 25.43 -15.93 16.25
C GLN A 270 24.40 -14.82 15.91
N PRO A 271 23.19 -15.16 15.47
CA PRO A 271 22.21 -14.18 15.00
C PRO A 271 21.76 -13.21 16.11
N GLN A 272 21.93 -13.57 17.38
CA GLN A 272 21.65 -12.68 18.51
C GLN A 272 22.51 -11.40 18.48
N GLN A 273 23.72 -11.45 17.94
CA GLN A 273 24.58 -10.26 17.86
C GLN A 273 23.98 -9.23 16.89
N MET A 274 23.47 -9.66 15.74
CA MET A 274 22.74 -8.79 14.82
C MET A 274 21.48 -8.24 15.48
N ALA A 275 20.69 -9.07 16.15
CA ALA A 275 19.49 -8.65 16.83
C ALA A 275 19.78 -7.61 17.94
N ASP A 276 20.87 -7.77 18.68
CA ASP A 276 21.28 -6.84 19.73
C ASP A 276 21.74 -5.49 19.14
N GLU A 277 22.48 -5.50 18.04
CA GLU A 277 22.86 -4.27 17.35
C GLU A 277 21.64 -3.55 16.77
N ILE A 278 20.68 -4.26 16.16
CA ILE A 278 19.42 -3.69 15.73
C ILE A 278 18.71 -3.00 16.89
N ARG A 279 18.55 -3.67 18.04
CA ARG A 279 17.93 -3.04 19.23
C ARG A 279 18.63 -1.76 19.69
N LYS A 280 19.95 -1.70 19.56
CA LYS A 280 20.74 -0.52 19.90
C LYS A 280 20.45 0.63 18.93
N LEU A 281 20.50 0.39 17.62
CA LEU A 281 20.20 1.38 16.58
C LEU A 281 18.78 1.96 16.75
N LEU A 282 17.79 1.10 17.03
CA LEU A 282 16.42 1.51 17.23
C LEU A 282 16.23 2.35 18.51
N LYS A 283 16.96 2.05 19.59
CA LYS A 283 16.95 2.88 20.82
C LYS A 283 17.58 4.25 20.62
N GLU A 284 18.61 4.35 19.82
CA GLU A 284 19.26 5.62 19.49
C GLU A 284 18.31 6.52 18.71
N LYS A 285 17.58 5.95 17.74
CA LYS A 285 16.57 6.67 16.95
C LYS A 285 15.37 7.14 17.79
N SER A 286 14.93 6.38 18.77
CA SER A 286 13.82 6.77 19.66
C SER A 286 14.15 7.99 20.56
N ARG A 287 15.41 8.40 20.64
CA ARG A 287 15.90 9.52 21.49
C ARG A 287 16.10 10.81 20.71
N THR A 288 16.06 10.75 19.39
CA THR A 288 16.11 11.89 18.46
C THR A 288 14.73 12.29 18.01
#